data_5cd799ed7879c57e083d7df14ba87825
#
_entry.id   5cd799ed7879c57e083d7df14ba87825
#
_cell.length_a   1.000
_cell.length_b   1.000
_cell.length_c   1.000
_cell.angle_alpha   90.00
_cell.angle_beta   90.00
_cell.angle_gamma   90.00
#
_symmetry.space_group_name_H-M   'P 1'
#
loop_
_entity.id
_entity.type
_entity.pdbx_description
1 polymer ?
#
loop_
_entity_poly.entity_id
_entity_poly.type
_entity_poly.pdbx_seq_one_letter_code
_entity_poly.pdbx_strand_id
1 'polypeptide(L)'
;MRVEIDHVAIRTTEFDKARAFFEDVFSMQCYREAGQKPERKMWFLEGMQLCEVEALPEGENGYDHFSLGVEDVEAVMKYVEKEYPECEIVNDHWFRLPNRTEIELKPFRHAYLKVKGTTEK
;
A
#
# COMPACT_ATOMS: atom_id res chain seq x y z
N MET A 1 15.30 -14.31 2.33
CA MET A 1 14.31 -13.40 2.91
C MET A 1 12.95 -13.60 2.25
N ARG A 2 11.90 -13.60 3.05
CA ARG A 2 10.55 -13.69 2.50
C ARG A 2 10.00 -12.30 2.31
N VAL A 3 9.30 -12.12 1.20
CA VAL A 3 8.72 -10.83 0.83
C VAL A 3 7.34 -11.05 0.24
N GLU A 4 6.41 -10.18 0.54
CA GLU A 4 5.08 -10.21 -0.08
C GLU A 4 4.66 -8.81 -0.45
N ILE A 5 3.75 -8.70 -1.41
CA ILE A 5 3.11 -7.41 -1.68
C ILE A 5 2.08 -7.21 -0.58
N ASP A 6 2.23 -6.17 0.22
CA ASP A 6 1.26 -5.88 1.25
C ASP A 6 0.06 -5.18 0.63
N HIS A 7 0.30 -4.13 -0.11
CA HIS A 7 -0.78 -3.45 -0.83
C HIS A 7 -0.21 -2.50 -1.86
N VAL A 8 -1.07 -2.12 -2.81
CA VAL A 8 -0.80 -1.06 -3.77
C VAL A 8 -1.77 0.07 -3.43
N ALA A 9 -1.25 1.28 -3.26
CA ALA A 9 -2.07 2.43 -2.88
C ALA A 9 -2.41 3.27 -4.10
N ILE A 10 -3.68 3.60 -4.22
CA ILE A 10 -4.20 4.40 -5.32
C ILE A 10 -4.98 5.56 -4.75
N ARG A 11 -4.69 6.77 -5.22
CA ARG A 11 -5.44 7.96 -4.85
C ARG A 11 -6.61 8.13 -5.80
N THR A 12 -7.74 8.56 -5.26
CA THR A 12 -8.93 8.74 -6.09
C THR A 12 -9.70 9.96 -5.61
N THR A 13 -10.27 10.70 -6.56
CA THR A 13 -11.16 11.81 -6.25
C THR A 13 -12.61 11.33 -6.12
N GLU A 14 -12.88 10.06 -6.40
CA GLU A 14 -14.22 9.49 -6.33
C GLU A 14 -14.18 8.22 -5.49
N PHE A 15 -13.93 8.40 -4.21
CA PHE A 15 -13.67 7.30 -3.30
C PHE A 15 -14.80 6.27 -3.26
N ASP A 16 -16.04 6.74 -3.05
CA ASP A 16 -17.17 5.80 -2.94
C ASP A 16 -17.43 5.05 -4.25
N LYS A 17 -17.28 5.76 -5.35
CA LYS A 17 -17.51 5.16 -6.66
C LYS A 17 -16.42 4.13 -6.97
N ALA A 18 -15.17 4.45 -6.68
CA ALA A 18 -14.07 3.54 -6.91
C ALA A 18 -14.23 2.28 -6.05
N ARG A 19 -14.56 2.49 -4.77
CA ARG A 19 -14.77 1.37 -3.87
C ARG A 19 -15.87 0.45 -4.38
N ALA A 20 -17.01 1.05 -4.75
CA ALA A 20 -18.13 0.26 -5.24
C ALA A 20 -17.77 -0.53 -6.49
N PHE A 21 -16.96 0.06 -7.37
CA PHE A 21 -16.55 -0.63 -8.59
C PHE A 21 -15.78 -1.92 -8.26
N PHE A 22 -14.79 -1.82 -7.37
CA PHE A 22 -13.98 -3.00 -7.05
C PHE A 22 -14.76 -4.04 -6.27
N GLU A 23 -15.70 -3.60 -5.43
CA GLU A 23 -16.54 -4.53 -4.71
C GLU A 23 -17.51 -5.26 -5.64
N ASP A 24 -18.06 -4.55 -6.60
CA ASP A 24 -19.05 -5.12 -7.50
C ASP A 24 -18.41 -6.01 -8.57
N VAL A 25 -17.41 -5.48 -9.25
CA VAL A 25 -16.83 -6.18 -10.41
C VAL A 25 -15.96 -7.36 -9.98
N PHE A 26 -15.18 -7.19 -8.93
CA PHE A 26 -14.18 -8.18 -8.55
C PHE A 26 -14.46 -8.85 -7.20
N SER A 27 -15.59 -8.50 -6.58
CA SER A 27 -15.96 -9.06 -5.27
C SER A 27 -14.88 -8.86 -4.22
N MET A 28 -14.16 -7.73 -4.31
CA MET A 28 -13.11 -7.45 -3.36
C MET A 28 -13.72 -7.06 -2.03
N GLN A 29 -13.03 -7.37 -0.94
CA GLN A 29 -13.55 -7.19 0.40
C GLN A 29 -12.70 -6.23 1.21
N CYS A 30 -13.35 -5.21 1.74
CA CYS A 30 -12.68 -4.27 2.65
C CYS A 30 -12.44 -4.94 3.99
N TYR A 31 -11.24 -4.78 4.52
CA TYR A 31 -10.96 -5.29 5.86
C TYR A 31 -10.53 -4.20 6.83
N ARG A 32 -10.31 -2.98 6.34
CA ARG A 32 -9.84 -1.91 7.20
C ARG A 32 -10.24 -0.57 6.61
N GLU A 33 -10.64 0.35 7.47
CA GLU A 33 -10.95 1.72 7.07
C GLU A 33 -10.29 2.68 8.05
N ALA A 34 -9.93 3.87 7.56
CA ALA A 34 -9.31 4.89 8.39
C ALA A 34 -9.64 6.27 7.82
N GLY A 35 -9.51 7.28 8.68
CA GLY A 35 -9.69 8.66 8.26
C GLY A 35 -11.15 9.05 8.08
N GLN A 36 -11.33 10.31 7.74
CA GLN A 36 -12.65 10.89 7.52
C GLN A 36 -12.61 11.74 6.28
N LYS A 37 -13.78 11.98 5.67
CA LYS A 37 -13.86 12.89 4.54
C LYS A 37 -13.14 14.19 4.87
N PRO A 38 -12.39 14.74 3.96
CA PRO A 38 -12.15 14.29 2.58
C PRO A 38 -10.87 13.46 2.43
N GLU A 39 -10.44 12.76 3.46
CA GLU A 39 -9.17 12.04 3.46
C GLU A 39 -9.36 10.61 3.95
N ARG A 40 -10.41 9.95 3.51
CA ARG A 40 -10.68 8.57 3.90
C ARG A 40 -9.71 7.62 3.22
N LYS A 41 -9.42 6.51 3.91
CA LYS A 41 -8.61 5.42 3.37
C LYS A 41 -9.32 4.11 3.65
N MET A 42 -9.14 3.14 2.76
CA MET A 42 -9.64 1.81 3.01
C MET A 42 -8.74 0.79 2.34
N TRP A 43 -8.73 -0.41 2.88
CA TRP A 43 -7.87 -1.48 2.38
C TRP A 43 -8.71 -2.69 2.02
N PHE A 44 -8.48 -3.21 0.81
CA PHE A 44 -9.09 -4.46 0.36
C PHE A 44 -8.17 -5.62 0.74
N LEU A 45 -8.80 -6.75 1.09
CA LEU A 45 -8.06 -7.98 1.39
C LEU A 45 -7.10 -8.37 0.28
N GLU A 46 -7.50 -8.07 -0.94
CA GLU A 46 -6.77 -8.51 -2.12
C GLU A 46 -5.51 -7.69 -2.39
N GLY A 47 -5.23 -6.70 -1.53
CA GLY A 47 -3.95 -6.02 -1.59
C GLY A 47 -3.97 -4.65 -2.22
N MET A 48 -5.12 -3.97 -2.19
CA MET A 48 -5.20 -2.60 -2.71
C MET A 48 -5.72 -1.66 -1.64
N GLN A 49 -5.14 -0.48 -1.59
CA GLN A 49 -5.59 0.59 -0.71
C GLN A 49 -6.13 1.72 -1.57
N LEU A 50 -7.30 2.24 -1.20
CA LEU A 50 -7.82 3.46 -1.81
C LEU A 50 -7.63 4.62 -0.85
N CYS A 51 -7.13 5.72 -1.37
CA CYS A 51 -6.89 6.93 -0.60
C CYS A 51 -7.69 8.06 -1.22
N GLU A 52 -8.58 8.65 -0.43
CA GLU A 52 -9.40 9.75 -0.92
C GLU A 52 -8.57 11.02 -0.99
N VAL A 53 -8.62 11.71 -2.13
CA VAL A 53 -8.01 13.02 -2.30
C VAL A 53 -9.02 13.92 -2.99
N GLU A 54 -8.85 15.23 -2.78
CA GLU A 54 -9.78 16.19 -3.39
C GLU A 54 -9.46 16.49 -4.84
N ALA A 55 -8.19 16.32 -5.21
CA ALA A 55 -7.77 16.59 -6.59
C ALA A 55 -6.52 15.79 -6.90
N LEU A 56 -6.36 15.48 -8.18
CA LEU A 56 -5.13 14.86 -8.70
C LEU A 56 -4.50 15.84 -9.68
N PRO A 57 -3.17 15.95 -9.69
CA PRO A 57 -2.52 16.78 -10.71
C PRO A 57 -2.89 16.31 -12.10
N GLU A 58 -2.98 17.26 -13.02
CA GLU A 58 -3.32 16.95 -14.40
C GLU A 58 -2.32 15.94 -14.97
N GLY A 59 -2.84 14.92 -15.63
CA GLY A 59 -2.00 13.90 -16.24
C GLY A 59 -1.59 12.78 -15.33
N GLU A 60 -1.95 12.83 -14.05
CA GLU A 60 -1.63 11.74 -13.13
C GLU A 60 -2.75 10.74 -13.06
N ASN A 61 -2.39 9.48 -12.84
CA ASN A 61 -3.34 8.38 -12.88
C ASN A 61 -3.72 7.85 -11.50
N GLY A 62 -3.33 8.52 -10.45
CA GLY A 62 -3.73 8.13 -9.10
C GLY A 62 -2.82 7.13 -8.40
N TYR A 63 -1.91 6.48 -9.13
CA TYR A 63 -0.98 5.56 -8.45
C TYR A 63 -0.14 6.32 -7.43
N ASP A 64 0.00 5.79 -6.22
CA ASP A 64 0.73 6.46 -5.17
C ASP A 64 1.99 5.69 -4.78
N HIS A 65 1.82 4.47 -4.29
CA HIS A 65 2.96 3.68 -3.86
C HIS A 65 2.52 2.23 -3.71
N PHE A 66 3.49 1.34 -3.54
CA PHE A 66 3.17 -0.01 -3.08
C PHE A 66 3.99 -0.33 -1.84
N SER A 67 3.51 -1.30 -1.10
CA SER A 67 4.08 -1.66 0.18
C SER A 67 4.50 -3.12 0.13
N LEU A 68 5.70 -3.39 0.62
CA LEU A 68 6.22 -4.75 0.71
C LEU A 68 6.27 -5.19 2.16
N GLY A 69 5.75 -6.38 2.42
CA GLY A 69 5.90 -7.00 3.72
C GLY A 69 7.21 -7.77 3.76
N VAL A 70 8.03 -7.48 4.76
CA VAL A 70 9.33 -8.13 4.91
C VAL A 70 9.51 -8.59 6.34
N GLU A 71 10.40 -9.55 6.53
CA GLU A 71 10.59 -10.14 7.85
C GLU A 71 11.28 -9.18 8.83
N ASP A 72 12.14 -8.32 8.33
CA ASP A 72 12.91 -7.42 9.19
C ASP A 72 13.06 -6.08 8.50
N VAL A 73 12.15 -5.15 8.81
CA VAL A 73 12.12 -3.85 8.16
C VAL A 73 13.41 -3.07 8.40
N GLU A 74 13.88 -3.10 9.66
CA GLU A 74 15.08 -2.35 10.00
C GLU A 74 16.30 -2.84 9.23
N ALA A 75 16.43 -4.16 9.10
CA ALA A 75 17.57 -4.73 8.38
C ALA A 75 17.55 -4.34 6.91
N VAL A 76 16.35 -4.36 6.29
CA VAL A 76 16.25 -3.97 4.89
C VAL A 76 16.60 -2.51 4.72
N MET A 77 16.07 -1.64 5.59
CA MET A 77 16.35 -0.21 5.49
C MET A 77 17.84 0.08 5.62
N LYS A 78 18.50 -0.59 6.56
CA LYS A 78 19.94 -0.40 6.73
C LYS A 78 20.72 -0.87 5.51
N TYR A 79 20.29 -1.98 4.93
CA TYR A 79 20.97 -2.52 3.75
C TYR A 79 20.82 -1.56 2.55
N VAL A 80 19.61 -1.05 2.36
CA VAL A 80 19.37 -0.09 1.26
C VAL A 80 20.22 1.15 1.46
N GLU A 81 20.25 1.68 2.67
CA GLU A 81 21.00 2.89 2.95
C GLU A 81 22.49 2.69 2.65
N LYS A 82 23.01 1.52 3.01
CA LYS A 82 24.43 1.25 2.85
C LYS A 82 24.80 0.93 1.41
N GLU A 83 24.03 0.05 0.76
CA GLU A 83 24.43 -0.49 -0.53
C GLU A 83 23.83 0.25 -1.71
N TYR A 84 22.79 1.07 -1.49
CA TYR A 84 22.11 1.79 -2.56
C TYR A 84 21.93 3.25 -2.18
N PRO A 85 23.06 3.98 -2.04
CA PRO A 85 22.99 5.38 -1.59
C PRO A 85 22.25 6.29 -2.56
N GLU A 86 22.01 5.84 -3.79
CA GLU A 86 21.25 6.63 -4.76
C GLU A 86 19.75 6.64 -4.42
N CYS A 87 19.29 5.77 -3.53
CA CYS A 87 17.91 5.79 -3.08
C CYS A 87 17.73 6.84 -2.01
N GLU A 88 16.56 7.48 -1.99
CA GLU A 88 16.26 8.49 -0.98
C GLU A 88 15.57 7.82 0.20
N ILE A 89 16.15 7.93 1.40
CA ILE A 89 15.53 7.41 2.61
C ILE A 89 14.55 8.45 3.10
N VAL A 90 13.26 8.09 3.16
CA VAL A 90 12.21 9.01 3.57
C VAL A 90 12.01 8.96 5.09
N ASN A 91 11.95 7.74 5.65
CA ASN A 91 11.86 7.56 7.10
C ASN A 91 12.33 6.14 7.42
N ASP A 92 11.97 5.60 8.58
CA ASP A 92 12.50 4.31 9.02
C ASP A 92 11.86 3.11 8.34
N HIS A 93 10.90 3.32 7.45
CA HIS A 93 10.25 2.20 6.75
C HIS A 93 9.82 2.58 5.32
N TRP A 94 10.41 3.61 4.75
CA TRP A 94 9.97 4.13 3.46
C TRP A 94 11.17 4.72 2.72
N PHE A 95 11.34 4.34 1.46
CA PHE A 95 12.39 4.92 0.65
C PHE A 95 11.90 5.09 -0.78
N ARG A 96 12.67 5.83 -1.56
CA ARG A 96 12.30 6.20 -2.92
C ARG A 96 13.43 5.82 -3.85
N LEU A 97 13.10 5.11 -4.92
CA LEU A 97 14.09 4.78 -5.94
C LEU A 97 14.49 6.03 -6.73
N PRO A 98 15.63 5.98 -7.45
CA PRO A 98 16.02 7.15 -8.26
C PRO A 98 14.96 7.57 -9.27
N ASN A 99 14.14 6.64 -9.78
CA ASN A 99 13.08 6.98 -10.72
C ASN A 99 11.80 7.42 -10.02
N ARG A 100 11.88 7.74 -8.73
CA ARG A 100 10.79 8.28 -7.92
C ARG A 100 9.74 7.27 -7.50
N THR A 101 9.97 5.99 -7.71
CA THR A 101 9.05 4.96 -7.22
C THR A 101 9.09 4.94 -5.69
N GLU A 102 7.93 5.05 -5.07
CA GLU A 102 7.78 5.06 -3.62
C GLU A 102 7.59 3.64 -3.11
N ILE A 103 8.40 3.24 -2.14
CA ILE A 103 8.31 1.89 -1.58
C ILE A 103 8.19 1.99 -0.07
N GLU A 104 7.09 1.47 0.44
CA GLU A 104 6.86 1.40 1.89
C GLU A 104 7.15 -0.02 2.35
N LEU A 105 7.80 -0.16 3.50
CA LEU A 105 8.05 -1.47 4.08
C LEU A 105 7.17 -1.68 5.28
N LYS A 106 6.66 -2.89 5.42
CA LYS A 106 5.85 -3.28 6.55
C LYS A 106 6.30 -4.64 7.06
N PRO A 107 6.02 -4.95 8.32
CA PRO A 107 6.32 -6.30 8.81
C PRO A 107 5.55 -7.33 8.00
N PHE A 108 6.17 -8.47 7.78
CA PHE A 108 5.56 -9.58 7.07
C PHE A 108 4.37 -10.08 7.87
N ARG A 109 3.17 -10.06 7.31
CA ARG A 109 1.97 -10.30 8.08
C ARG A 109 1.04 -11.37 7.56
N HIS A 110 1.18 -11.75 6.30
CA HIS A 110 0.21 -12.66 5.67
C HIS A 110 -1.21 -12.12 5.85
N ALA A 111 -1.39 -10.80 5.64
CA ALA A 111 -2.66 -10.16 5.96
C ALA A 111 -3.84 -10.81 5.27
N TYR A 112 -3.67 -11.16 3.99
CA TYR A 112 -4.74 -11.78 3.22
C TYR A 112 -5.20 -13.08 3.87
N LEU A 113 -4.25 -13.95 4.21
CA LEU A 113 -4.60 -15.26 4.78
C LEU A 113 -5.28 -15.10 6.12
N LYS A 114 -4.78 -14.19 6.95
CA LYS A 114 -5.36 -13.99 8.28
C LYS A 114 -6.80 -13.52 8.19
N VAL A 115 -7.06 -12.53 7.33
CA VAL A 115 -8.39 -11.93 7.30
C VAL A 115 -9.38 -12.80 6.56
N LYS A 116 -8.93 -13.53 5.55
CA LYS A 116 -9.79 -14.46 4.84
C LYS A 116 -10.23 -15.63 5.71
N GLY A 117 -9.57 -15.81 6.81
CA GLY A 117 -9.93 -16.89 7.69
C GLY A 117 -9.41 -18.24 7.23
N THR A 118 -8.59 -18.26 6.21
CA THR A 118 -8.03 -19.52 5.74
C THR A 118 -7.15 -20.13 6.79
N THR A 119 -6.72 -19.33 7.73
CA THR A 119 -5.86 -19.78 8.80
C THR A 119 -6.60 -20.59 9.82
N GLU A 120 -7.89 -20.57 9.79
CA GLU A 120 -8.65 -21.36 10.75
C GLU A 120 -8.63 -22.83 10.45
N LYS A 121 -8.20 -23.19 9.31
CA LYS A 121 -8.23 -24.61 8.97
C LYS A 121 -7.07 -25.34 9.53
#